data_62583b9193b244a3b363d8303b933da7
#
_entry.id   62583b9193b244a3b363d8303b933da7
#
_cell.length_a   1.000
_cell.length_b   1.000
_cell.length_c   1.000
_cell.angle_alpha   90.00
_cell.angle_beta   90.00
_cell.angle_gamma   90.00
#
_symmetry.space_group_name_H-M   'P 1'
#
loop_
_entity.id
_entity.type
_entity.pdbx_description
1 polymer ?
#
loop_
_entity_poly.entity_id
_entity_poly.type
_entity_poly.pdbx_seq_one_letter_code
_entity_poly.pdbx_strand_id
1 'polypeptide(L)'
;MLSNKMLDAILEELDLEKDEEFEITFKNTIIKCKVSYRINKNGLEYRYDDHWDRSINLGELLLGELGEYEIIKLPFVPEMNETYYVPDISITDLYRKIRNYDTKHDKHRIERDICFRTKEEAINRTKWLLNQNHQ
;
A
#
# COMPACT_ATOMS: atom_id res chain seq x y z
N MET A 1 -15.14 16.93 2.66
CA MET A 1 -13.67 16.78 2.65
C MET A 1 -13.18 16.50 4.07
N LEU A 2 -12.30 15.54 4.21
CA LEU A 2 -11.72 15.20 5.52
C LEU A 2 -10.69 16.25 5.96
N SER A 3 -10.70 16.60 7.26
CA SER A 3 -9.61 17.38 7.82
C SER A 3 -8.33 16.55 7.87
N ASN A 4 -7.17 17.19 7.96
CA ASN A 4 -5.90 16.46 8.10
C ASN A 4 -5.89 15.53 9.32
N LYS A 5 -6.46 16.00 10.43
CA LYS A 5 -6.54 15.22 11.67
C LYS A 5 -7.38 13.96 11.50
N MET A 6 -8.55 14.09 10.84
CA MET A 6 -9.42 12.94 10.57
C MET A 6 -8.77 11.97 9.61
N LEU A 7 -8.16 12.48 8.55
CA LEU A 7 -7.46 11.65 7.57
C LEU A 7 -6.34 10.85 8.24
N ASP A 8 -5.50 11.51 9.03
CA ASP A 8 -4.39 10.85 9.73
C ASP A 8 -4.90 9.74 10.67
N ALA A 9 -5.98 10.01 11.40
CA ALA A 9 -6.58 9.03 12.31
C ALA A 9 -7.10 7.80 11.56
N ILE A 10 -7.75 7.99 10.43
CA ILE A 10 -8.28 6.90 9.60
C ILE A 10 -7.14 6.07 9.02
N LEU A 11 -6.12 6.71 8.49
CA LEU A 11 -4.97 6.01 7.91
C LEU A 11 -4.22 5.20 8.96
N GLU A 12 -4.05 5.74 10.17
CA GLU A 12 -3.42 5.04 11.28
C GLU A 12 -4.24 3.80 11.67
N GLU A 13 -5.56 3.95 11.81
CA GLU A 13 -6.46 2.84 12.17
C GLU A 13 -6.39 1.69 11.17
N LEU A 14 -6.30 2.01 9.88
CA LEU A 14 -6.27 1.02 8.81
C LEU A 14 -4.85 0.59 8.42
N ASP A 15 -3.83 1.16 9.05
CA ASP A 15 -2.42 0.90 8.72
C ASP A 15 -2.11 1.18 7.25
N LEU A 16 -2.60 2.30 6.76
CA LEU A 16 -2.43 2.75 5.39
C LEU A 16 -1.75 4.11 5.33
N GLU A 17 -1.14 4.40 4.19
CA GLU A 17 -0.64 5.73 3.87
C GLU A 17 -1.60 6.45 2.93
N LYS A 18 -1.51 7.77 2.91
CA LYS A 18 -2.30 8.59 1.99
C LYS A 18 -2.03 8.17 0.55
N ASP A 19 -3.11 7.98 -0.21
CA ASP A 19 -3.10 7.56 -1.61
C ASP A 19 -2.47 6.18 -1.87
N GLU A 20 -2.19 5.40 -0.82
CA GLU A 20 -1.74 4.02 -0.99
C GLU A 20 -2.87 3.18 -1.57
N GLU A 21 -2.57 2.40 -2.62
CA GLU A 21 -3.57 1.53 -3.25
C GLU A 21 -3.75 0.24 -2.47
N PHE A 22 -5.00 -0.17 -2.31
CA PHE A 22 -5.35 -1.40 -1.61
C PHE A 22 -6.63 -2.00 -2.18
N GLU A 23 -6.88 -3.27 -1.85
CA GLU A 23 -8.13 -3.96 -2.16
C GLU A 23 -8.89 -4.23 -0.85
N ILE A 24 -10.20 -4.38 -0.95
CA ILE A 24 -11.05 -4.73 0.19
C ILE A 24 -11.70 -6.07 -0.09
N THR A 25 -11.56 -7.01 0.83
CA THR A 25 -12.22 -8.32 0.76
C THR A 25 -13.21 -8.43 1.91
N PHE A 26 -14.46 -8.73 1.59
CA PHE A 26 -15.50 -8.97 2.59
C PHE A 26 -15.61 -10.47 2.84
N LYS A 27 -15.63 -10.88 4.11
CA LYS A 27 -15.63 -12.31 4.49
C LYS A 27 -16.86 -13.06 4.05
N ASN A 28 -17.98 -12.37 3.88
CA ASN A 28 -19.27 -13.00 3.56
C ASN A 28 -19.67 -12.89 2.10
N THR A 29 -18.75 -12.52 1.20
CA THR A 29 -19.07 -12.31 -0.21
C THR A 29 -18.33 -13.30 -1.09
N ILE A 30 -19.09 -14.01 -1.94
CA ILE A 30 -18.55 -14.94 -2.93
C ILE A 30 -18.01 -14.16 -4.16
N ILE A 31 -18.46 -12.92 -4.33
CA ILE A 31 -18.10 -12.08 -5.48
C ILE A 31 -16.76 -11.42 -5.23
N LYS A 32 -15.74 -11.87 -5.97
CA LYS A 32 -14.42 -11.24 -5.94
C LYS A 32 -14.37 -10.12 -6.96
N CYS A 33 -14.83 -8.93 -6.58
CA CYS A 33 -14.61 -7.73 -7.37
C CYS A 33 -13.23 -7.19 -7.02
N LYS A 34 -12.30 -7.26 -7.97
CA LYS A 34 -10.97 -6.68 -7.81
C LYS A 34 -11.03 -5.19 -8.14
N VAL A 35 -11.36 -4.39 -7.14
CA VAL A 35 -11.39 -2.95 -7.25
C VAL A 35 -10.27 -2.37 -6.39
N SER A 36 -9.47 -1.50 -6.97
CA SER A 36 -8.45 -0.78 -6.22
C SER A 36 -9.06 0.44 -5.54
N TYR A 37 -8.67 0.68 -4.31
CA TYR A 37 -9.12 1.80 -3.50
C TYR A 37 -7.93 2.61 -3.02
N ARG A 38 -8.17 3.85 -2.67
CA ARG A 38 -7.22 4.70 -1.95
C ARG A 38 -7.99 5.65 -1.04
N ILE A 39 -7.32 6.18 -0.01
CA ILE A 39 -7.90 7.15 0.91
C ILE A 39 -7.07 8.42 0.88
N ASN A 40 -7.74 9.56 0.76
CA ASN A 40 -7.14 10.89 0.80
C ASN A 40 -8.15 11.90 1.38
N LYS A 41 -7.89 13.18 1.22
CA LYS A 41 -8.78 14.23 1.74
C LYS A 41 -10.22 14.15 1.22
N ASN A 42 -10.41 13.54 0.05
CA ASN A 42 -11.74 13.36 -0.54
C ASN A 42 -12.49 12.15 0.05
N GLY A 43 -11.85 11.39 0.93
CA GLY A 43 -12.39 10.18 1.52
C GLY A 43 -11.90 8.94 0.80
N LEU A 44 -12.76 7.94 0.67
CA LEU A 44 -12.47 6.71 -0.05
C LEU A 44 -12.73 6.91 -1.54
N GLU A 45 -11.71 6.63 -2.32
CA GLU A 45 -11.81 6.66 -3.78
C GLU A 45 -11.59 5.27 -4.35
N TYR A 46 -12.25 4.94 -5.45
CA TYR A 46 -12.04 3.69 -6.17
C TYR A 46 -11.65 3.96 -7.61
N ARG A 47 -10.89 3.02 -8.18
CA ARG A 47 -10.42 3.13 -9.55
C ARG A 47 -11.44 2.53 -10.50
N TYR A 48 -11.88 3.35 -11.46
CA TYR A 48 -12.76 2.92 -12.54
C TYR A 48 -12.08 3.28 -13.86
N ASP A 49 -11.71 2.26 -14.63
CA ASP A 49 -10.87 2.40 -15.83
C ASP A 49 -9.55 3.10 -15.46
N ASP A 50 -9.25 4.26 -16.03
CA ASP A 50 -8.00 4.97 -15.80
C ASP A 50 -8.15 6.18 -14.87
N HIS A 51 -9.30 6.33 -14.20
CA HIS A 51 -9.53 7.45 -13.31
C HIS A 51 -10.10 7.02 -11.97
N TRP A 52 -9.97 7.92 -10.98
CA TRP A 52 -10.44 7.70 -9.62
C TRP A 52 -11.76 8.41 -9.40
N ASP A 53 -12.74 7.69 -8.89
CA ASP A 53 -14.04 8.23 -8.52
C ASP A 53 -14.21 8.15 -7.00
N ARG A 54 -15.02 9.08 -6.50
CA ARG A 54 -15.30 9.16 -5.06
C ARG A 54 -16.29 8.08 -4.66
N SER A 55 -15.94 7.32 -3.61
CA SER A 55 -16.86 6.39 -2.95
C SER A 55 -17.48 7.06 -1.74
N ILE A 56 -18.78 6.92 -1.56
CA ILE A 56 -19.48 7.48 -0.41
C ILE A 56 -19.52 6.51 0.78
N ASN A 57 -18.91 5.34 0.66
CA ASN A 57 -19.06 4.23 1.60
C ASN A 57 -17.98 4.15 2.69
N LEU A 58 -17.10 5.14 2.81
CA LEU A 58 -16.03 5.10 3.81
C LEU A 58 -16.57 4.97 5.24
N GLY A 59 -17.57 5.78 5.60
CA GLY A 59 -18.16 5.72 6.92
C GLY A 59 -18.81 4.38 7.21
N GLU A 60 -19.55 3.84 6.26
CA GLU A 60 -20.18 2.53 6.39
C GLU A 60 -19.14 1.42 6.53
N LEU A 61 -18.05 1.52 5.76
CA LEU A 61 -16.94 0.57 5.85
C LEU A 61 -16.32 0.59 7.25
N LEU A 62 -15.98 1.76 7.76
CA LEU A 62 -15.31 1.92 9.06
C LEU A 62 -16.19 1.45 10.22
N LEU A 63 -17.52 1.65 10.11
CA LEU A 63 -18.47 1.22 11.12
C LEU A 63 -18.82 -0.27 11.03
N GLY A 64 -18.33 -0.96 10.02
CA GLY A 64 -18.62 -2.38 9.81
C GLY A 64 -20.03 -2.66 9.30
N GLU A 65 -20.75 -1.64 8.83
CA GLU A 65 -22.12 -1.80 8.32
C GLU A 65 -22.22 -2.65 7.05
N LEU A 66 -21.11 -2.70 6.28
CA LEU A 66 -21.02 -3.51 5.07
C LEU A 66 -20.56 -4.95 5.34
N GLY A 67 -20.29 -5.29 6.61
CA GLY A 67 -19.80 -6.59 7.03
C GLY A 67 -18.33 -6.57 7.41
N GLU A 68 -17.83 -7.71 7.88
CA GLU A 68 -16.42 -7.85 8.20
C GLU A 68 -15.58 -7.79 6.93
N TYR A 69 -14.51 -7.02 6.95
CA TYR A 69 -13.64 -6.83 5.80
C TYR A 69 -12.18 -6.96 6.18
N GLU A 70 -11.35 -7.21 5.17
CA GLU A 70 -9.91 -7.25 5.28
C GLU A 70 -9.32 -6.34 4.20
N ILE A 71 -8.31 -5.55 4.58
CA ILE A 71 -7.59 -4.69 3.65
C ILE A 71 -6.36 -5.43 3.16
N ILE A 72 -6.23 -5.54 1.84
CA ILE A 72 -5.10 -6.19 1.18
C ILE A 72 -4.30 -5.11 0.48
N LYS A 73 -3.08 -4.87 0.97
CA LYS A 73 -2.18 -3.89 0.36
C LYS A 73 -1.67 -4.43 -0.97
N LEU A 74 -1.71 -3.60 -2.00
CA LEU A 74 -1.18 -3.96 -3.30
C LEU A 74 0.33 -3.72 -3.35
N PRO A 75 1.08 -4.51 -4.15
CA PRO A 75 2.48 -4.24 -4.35
C PRO A 75 2.70 -2.83 -4.90
N PHE A 76 3.71 -2.16 -4.38
CA PHE A 76 4.05 -0.82 -4.85
C PHE A 76 4.85 -0.93 -6.15
N VAL A 77 4.35 -0.31 -7.21
CA VAL A 77 5.02 -0.24 -8.51
C VAL A 77 5.42 1.23 -8.74
N PRO A 78 6.70 1.57 -8.60
CA PRO A 78 7.14 2.95 -8.79
C PRO A 78 7.00 3.39 -10.25
N GLU A 79 6.58 4.64 -10.44
CA GLU A 79 6.53 5.25 -11.76
C GLU A 79 7.94 5.71 -12.18
N MET A 80 8.10 6.06 -13.45
CA MET A 80 9.34 6.63 -13.96
C MET A 80 9.75 7.85 -13.13
N ASN A 81 11.01 7.90 -12.71
CA ASN A 81 11.60 8.95 -11.88
C ASN A 81 11.08 9.00 -10.44
N GLU A 82 10.22 8.08 -10.04
CA GLU A 82 9.76 7.98 -8.65
C GLU A 82 10.81 7.26 -7.79
N THR A 83 10.99 7.73 -6.56
CA THR A 83 11.88 7.10 -5.60
C THR A 83 11.17 5.91 -4.92
N TYR A 84 11.89 4.82 -4.75
CA TYR A 84 11.41 3.67 -4.00
C TYR A 84 12.51 3.14 -3.09
N TYR A 85 12.14 2.25 -2.18
CA TYR A 85 13.05 1.69 -1.18
C TYR A 85 13.06 0.18 -1.32
N VAL A 86 14.24 -0.41 -1.18
CA VAL A 86 14.39 -1.87 -1.23
C VAL A 86 15.05 -2.38 0.04
N PRO A 87 14.71 -3.61 0.48
CA PRO A 87 15.41 -4.24 1.60
C PRO A 87 16.87 -4.49 1.25
N ASP A 88 17.76 -4.31 2.23
CA ASP A 88 19.17 -4.63 2.03
C ASP A 88 19.77 -5.13 3.33
N ILE A 89 20.10 -6.41 3.38
CA ILE A 89 20.69 -7.04 4.57
C ILE A 89 22.19 -6.78 4.68
N SER A 90 22.82 -6.25 3.62
CA SER A 90 24.25 -6.05 3.56
C SER A 90 24.73 -4.72 4.15
N ILE A 91 23.82 -3.81 4.45
CA ILE A 91 24.16 -2.50 5.01
C ILE A 91 23.46 -2.26 6.34
N THR A 92 24.08 -1.43 7.18
CA THR A 92 23.61 -1.14 8.53
C THR A 92 22.22 -0.53 8.55
N ASP A 93 21.89 0.29 7.55
CA ASP A 93 20.59 0.97 7.47
C ASP A 93 19.43 0.02 7.11
N LEU A 94 19.73 -1.18 6.62
CA LEU A 94 18.78 -2.22 6.28
C LEU A 94 17.85 -1.88 5.10
N TYR A 95 18.15 -0.84 4.36
CA TYR A 95 17.42 -0.46 3.15
C TYR A 95 18.33 0.31 2.21
N ARG A 96 17.93 0.37 0.94
CA ARG A 96 18.54 1.24 -0.07
C ARG A 96 17.47 2.11 -0.70
N LYS A 97 17.79 3.36 -0.94
CA LYS A 97 16.93 4.32 -1.63
C LYS A 97 17.33 4.34 -3.11
N ILE A 98 16.37 4.12 -3.97
CA ILE A 98 16.61 3.99 -5.42
C ILE A 98 15.61 4.86 -6.16
N ARG A 99 16.05 5.45 -7.25
CA ARG A 99 15.17 6.17 -8.17
C ARG A 99 14.89 5.29 -9.38
N ASN A 100 13.63 5.21 -9.78
CA ASN A 100 13.21 4.37 -10.91
C ASN A 100 13.55 5.07 -12.23
N TYR A 101 14.55 4.56 -12.93
CA TYR A 101 14.91 5.01 -14.29
C TYR A 101 14.51 4.00 -15.36
N ASP A 102 13.64 3.06 -15.00
CA ASP A 102 13.18 1.99 -15.89
C ASP A 102 14.34 1.13 -16.42
N THR A 103 15.36 0.95 -15.59
CA THR A 103 16.49 0.10 -15.93
C THR A 103 16.10 -1.38 -15.82
N LYS A 104 16.98 -2.25 -16.32
CA LYS A 104 16.79 -3.70 -16.18
C LYS A 104 16.71 -4.12 -14.71
N HIS A 105 17.51 -3.48 -13.85
CA HIS A 105 17.48 -3.75 -12.41
C HIS A 105 16.16 -3.30 -11.78
N ASP A 106 15.65 -2.13 -12.18
CA ASP A 106 14.36 -1.63 -11.69
C ASP A 106 13.22 -2.58 -12.05
N LYS A 107 13.16 -3.02 -13.30
CA LYS A 107 12.13 -3.97 -13.77
C LYS A 107 12.18 -5.27 -12.99
N HIS A 108 13.38 -5.77 -12.71
CA HIS A 108 13.59 -7.00 -11.96
C HIS A 108 13.09 -6.88 -10.52
N ARG A 109 13.33 -5.73 -9.87
CA ARG A 109 12.86 -5.46 -8.52
C ARG A 109 11.34 -5.36 -8.45
N ILE A 110 10.72 -4.75 -9.46
CA ILE A 110 9.26 -4.67 -9.56
C ILE A 110 8.66 -6.06 -9.70
N GLU A 111 9.22 -6.91 -10.56
CA GLU A 111 8.74 -8.28 -10.75
C GLU A 111 8.82 -9.12 -9.48
N ARG A 112 9.80 -8.84 -8.61
CA ARG A 112 10.00 -9.56 -7.35
C ARG A 112 9.25 -8.96 -6.16
N ASP A 113 8.47 -7.91 -6.36
CA ASP A 113 7.71 -7.22 -5.30
C ASP A 113 8.60 -6.77 -4.14
N ILE A 114 9.80 -6.29 -4.44
CA ILE A 114 10.73 -5.78 -3.43
C ILE A 114 10.86 -4.25 -3.43
N CYS A 115 9.96 -3.57 -4.12
CA CYS A 115 9.88 -2.13 -4.12
C CYS A 115 8.89 -1.66 -3.05
N PHE A 116 9.31 -0.75 -2.18
CA PHE A 116 8.47 -0.25 -1.10
C PHE A 116 8.36 1.28 -1.20
N ARG A 117 7.23 1.79 -0.76
CA ARG A 117 6.93 3.23 -0.80
C ARG A 117 7.73 4.00 0.24
N THR A 118 7.99 3.39 1.40
CA THR A 118 8.71 4.02 2.51
C THR A 118 9.90 3.18 2.94
N LYS A 119 10.89 3.87 3.56
CA LYS A 119 12.07 3.17 4.11
C LYS A 119 11.68 2.24 5.26
N GLU A 120 10.67 2.63 6.06
CA GLU A 120 10.21 1.83 7.19
C GLU A 120 9.69 0.46 6.74
N GLU A 121 8.94 0.41 5.65
CA GLU A 121 8.46 -0.84 5.08
C GLU A 121 9.62 -1.72 4.62
N ALA A 122 10.61 -1.12 3.94
CA ALA A 122 11.80 -1.84 3.48
C ALA A 122 12.63 -2.36 4.67
N ILE A 123 12.80 -1.56 5.72
CA ILE A 123 13.50 -1.96 6.94
C ILE A 123 12.78 -3.14 7.60
N ASN A 124 11.46 -3.07 7.73
CA ASN A 124 10.68 -4.13 8.34
C ASN A 124 10.79 -5.43 7.56
N ARG A 125 10.82 -5.34 6.23
CA ARG A 125 11.02 -6.52 5.37
C ARG A 125 12.41 -7.12 5.58
N THR A 126 13.45 -6.28 5.70
CA THR A 126 14.81 -6.72 5.97
C THR A 126 14.90 -7.45 7.30
N LYS A 127 14.29 -6.90 8.34
CA LYS A 127 14.25 -7.54 9.67
C LYS A 127 13.55 -8.90 9.62
N TRP A 128 12.45 -8.99 8.87
CA TRP A 128 11.74 -10.24 8.69
C TRP A 128 12.63 -11.29 8.01
N LEU A 129 13.35 -10.89 6.95
CA LEU A 129 14.28 -11.77 6.23
C LEU A 129 15.41 -12.26 7.13
N LEU A 130 15.96 -11.38 7.97
CA LEU A 130 17.00 -11.74 8.93
C LEU A 130 16.51 -12.75 9.96
N ASN A 131 15.26 -12.61 10.43
CA ASN A 131 14.66 -13.54 11.38
C ASN A 131 14.48 -14.95 10.77
N GLN A 132 14.15 -15.04 9.48
CA GLN A 132 14.01 -16.32 8.79
C GLN A 132 15.33 -17.07 8.70
N ASN A 133 16.46 -16.35 8.60
CA ASN A 133 17.79 -16.93 8.49
C ASN A 133 18.34 -17.47 9.83
N HIS A 134 17.68 -17.18 10.95
CA HIS A 134 18.10 -17.62 12.29
C HIS A 134 17.35 -18.86 12.80
N GLN A 135 16.54 -19.44 11.95
CA GLN A 135 15.80 -20.67 12.33
C GLN A 135 16.54 -21.92 11.93
#